data_226763cb756209c2a5cac1cd8b309508
#
_entry.id   226763cb756209c2a5cac1cd8b309508
#
_cell.length_a   1.000
_cell.length_b   1.000
_cell.length_c   1.000
_cell.angle_alpha   90.00
_cell.angle_beta   90.00
_cell.angle_gamma   90.00
#
_symmetry.space_group_name_H-M   'P 1'
#
loop_
_entity.id
_entity.type
_entity.pdbx_description
1 polymer ?
#
loop_
_entity_poly.entity_id
_entity_poly.type
_entity_poly.pdbx_seq_one_letter_code
_entity_poly.pdbx_strand_id
1 'polypeptide(L)'
;MQRELAAEFVGTFSLVSAVCGSALFSAPQAGLIAIAFAVGLSVLAMAFAVGHISGAHFNPAVTCGLVAAGRFPTERAIAYIVVQVLGGAAAAGVFYLVLSGAPPIKWNTFTTISNLYGSGGFSMGAVFLTETVITALFLVVIVGATSPRAPAGFAPIAIGLALTMFHLVAIPISNASFNPARSTATAIFGGAQAINALWLFWVAPILGGVIGGFVCRWLQEEAPSRTARR
;
A
#
# COMPACT_ATOMS: atom_id res chain seq x y z
N MET A 1 -9.34 -4.46 19.80
CA MET A 1 -7.97 -4.69 19.30
C MET A 1 -7.81 -6.01 18.53
N GLN A 2 -8.13 -7.19 19.08
CA GLN A 2 -7.95 -8.47 18.33
C GLN A 2 -8.69 -8.51 16.98
N ARG A 3 -9.96 -8.08 16.93
CA ARG A 3 -10.73 -8.03 15.68
C ARG A 3 -10.15 -7.07 14.66
N GLU A 4 -9.64 -5.93 15.09
CA GLU A 4 -8.99 -4.94 14.23
C GLU A 4 -7.67 -5.50 13.64
N LEU A 5 -6.87 -6.18 14.47
CA LEU A 5 -5.64 -6.84 14.00
C LEU A 5 -5.93 -7.97 13.01
N ALA A 6 -6.98 -8.76 13.26
CA ALA A 6 -7.43 -9.77 12.31
C ALA A 6 -7.90 -9.17 10.98
N ALA A 7 -8.63 -8.04 11.03
CA ALA A 7 -9.07 -7.31 9.83
C ALA A 7 -7.88 -6.76 9.03
N GLU A 8 -6.86 -6.20 9.70
CA GLU A 8 -5.64 -5.74 9.05
C GLU A 8 -4.84 -6.90 8.42
N PHE A 9 -4.73 -8.03 9.11
CA PHE A 9 -4.12 -9.24 8.55
C PHE A 9 -4.83 -9.70 7.27
N VAL A 10 -6.16 -9.89 7.33
CA VAL A 10 -6.96 -10.37 6.21
C VAL A 10 -6.95 -9.37 5.05
N GLY A 11 -7.07 -8.08 5.33
CA GLY A 11 -7.01 -7.02 4.32
C GLY A 11 -5.66 -6.96 3.61
N THR A 12 -4.55 -7.04 4.37
CA THR A 12 -3.20 -7.06 3.78
C THR A 12 -2.94 -8.36 3.04
N PHE A 13 -3.41 -9.49 3.55
CA PHE A 13 -3.38 -10.77 2.85
C PHE A 13 -4.07 -10.66 1.49
N SER A 14 -5.29 -10.11 1.45
CA SER A 14 -6.05 -9.91 0.20
C SER A 14 -5.32 -8.99 -0.78
N LEU A 15 -4.80 -7.85 -0.29
CA LEU A 15 -4.03 -6.91 -1.12
C LEU A 15 -2.83 -7.59 -1.75
N VAL A 16 -2.01 -8.28 -0.96
CA VAL A 16 -0.79 -8.95 -1.47
C VAL A 16 -1.15 -10.14 -2.35
N SER A 17 -2.27 -10.84 -2.08
CA SER A 17 -2.80 -11.87 -2.98
C SER A 17 -3.14 -11.30 -4.36
N ALA A 18 -3.76 -10.12 -4.41
CA ALA A 18 -4.05 -9.43 -5.66
C ALA A 18 -2.76 -9.03 -6.40
N VAL A 19 -1.75 -8.52 -5.68
CA VAL A 19 -0.43 -8.24 -6.27
C VAL A 19 0.20 -9.50 -6.85
N CYS A 20 0.37 -10.55 -6.03
CA CYS A 20 1.05 -11.78 -6.45
C CYS A 20 0.29 -12.47 -7.58
N GLY A 21 -1.02 -12.67 -7.42
CA GLY A 21 -1.86 -13.37 -8.41
C GLY A 21 -1.86 -12.66 -9.76
N SER A 22 -2.09 -11.35 -9.77
CA SER A 22 -2.11 -10.59 -11.02
C SER A 22 -0.72 -10.45 -11.66
N ALA A 23 0.30 -10.17 -10.86
CA ALA A 23 1.65 -9.96 -11.39
C ALA A 23 2.32 -11.25 -11.87
N LEU A 24 2.11 -12.38 -11.16
CA LEU A 24 2.69 -13.67 -11.55
C LEU A 24 1.97 -14.26 -12.77
N PHE A 25 0.62 -14.24 -12.78
CA PHE A 25 -0.17 -15.06 -13.70
C PHE A 25 -0.93 -14.25 -14.76
N SER A 26 -1.44 -13.06 -14.46
CA SER A 26 -2.23 -12.28 -15.41
C SER A 26 -1.39 -11.31 -16.25
N ALA A 27 -0.39 -10.69 -15.63
CA ALA A 27 0.42 -9.67 -16.31
C ALA A 27 1.21 -10.17 -17.54
N PRO A 28 1.68 -11.41 -17.63
CA PRO A 28 2.31 -11.91 -18.85
C PRO A 28 1.45 -11.78 -20.09
N GLN A 29 0.12 -11.81 -19.96
CA GLN A 29 -0.85 -11.69 -21.07
C GLN A 29 -1.51 -10.31 -21.12
N ALA A 30 -1.89 -9.76 -19.97
CA ALA A 30 -2.71 -8.55 -19.86
C ALA A 30 -1.92 -7.27 -19.49
N GLY A 31 -0.63 -7.41 -19.25
CA GLY A 31 0.24 -6.28 -18.93
C GLY A 31 0.00 -5.66 -17.56
N LEU A 32 0.61 -4.50 -17.33
CA LEU A 32 0.58 -3.78 -16.04
C LEU A 32 -0.83 -3.33 -15.62
N ILE A 33 -1.75 -3.15 -16.57
CA ILE A 33 -3.13 -2.74 -16.29
C ILE A 33 -3.83 -3.76 -15.39
N ALA A 34 -3.60 -5.07 -15.63
CA ALA A 34 -4.16 -6.13 -14.80
C ALA A 34 -3.71 -5.99 -13.34
N ILE A 35 -2.43 -5.70 -13.11
CA ILE A 35 -1.87 -5.51 -11.77
C ILE A 35 -2.50 -4.29 -11.10
N ALA A 36 -2.50 -3.15 -11.79
CA ALA A 36 -2.99 -1.89 -11.24
C ALA A 36 -4.45 -1.99 -10.77
N PHE A 37 -5.32 -2.57 -11.62
CA PHE A 37 -6.73 -2.77 -11.26
C PHE A 37 -6.91 -3.82 -10.15
N ALA A 38 -6.21 -4.95 -10.21
CA ALA A 38 -6.32 -5.99 -9.18
C ALA A 38 -5.99 -5.42 -7.79
N VAL A 39 -4.91 -4.64 -7.67
CA VAL A 39 -4.48 -4.06 -6.39
C VAL A 39 -5.47 -3.01 -5.90
N GLY A 40 -5.87 -2.07 -6.75
CA GLY A 40 -6.83 -1.04 -6.35
C GLY A 40 -8.20 -1.60 -6.00
N LEU A 41 -8.72 -2.56 -6.78
CA LEU A 41 -9.99 -3.22 -6.49
C LEU A 41 -9.94 -4.09 -5.23
N SER A 42 -8.80 -4.70 -4.90
CA SER A 42 -8.66 -5.44 -3.66
C SER A 42 -8.79 -4.54 -2.43
N VAL A 43 -8.14 -3.37 -2.46
CA VAL A 43 -8.27 -2.38 -1.38
C VAL A 43 -9.69 -1.84 -1.30
N LEU A 44 -10.31 -1.52 -2.44
CA LEU A 44 -11.70 -1.07 -2.50
C LEU A 44 -12.63 -2.09 -1.83
N ALA A 45 -12.54 -3.36 -2.24
CA ALA A 45 -13.39 -4.43 -1.72
C ALA A 45 -13.16 -4.69 -0.24
N MET A 46 -11.89 -4.76 0.19
CA MET A 46 -11.55 -5.00 1.59
C MET A 46 -11.84 -3.81 2.50
N ALA A 47 -11.75 -2.57 2.00
CA ALA A 47 -12.16 -1.40 2.76
C ALA A 47 -13.68 -1.39 3.02
N PHE A 48 -14.51 -1.85 2.09
CA PHE A 48 -15.92 -2.08 2.35
C PHE A 48 -16.15 -3.25 3.31
N ALA A 49 -15.42 -4.35 3.14
CA ALA A 49 -15.65 -5.58 3.92
C ALA A 49 -15.25 -5.45 5.40
N VAL A 50 -14.10 -4.82 5.69
CA VAL A 50 -13.52 -4.77 7.05
C VAL A 50 -13.09 -3.38 7.52
N GLY A 51 -13.25 -2.34 6.70
CA GLY A 51 -12.81 -0.98 7.06
C GLY A 51 -13.53 -0.41 8.28
N HIS A 52 -14.79 -0.77 8.49
CA HIS A 52 -15.56 -0.40 9.67
C HIS A 52 -15.04 -1.07 10.97
N ILE A 53 -14.16 -2.06 10.85
CA ILE A 53 -13.55 -2.77 12.00
C ILE A 53 -12.19 -2.16 12.35
N SER A 54 -11.28 -2.01 11.35
CA SER A 54 -9.88 -1.63 11.60
C SER A 54 -9.50 -0.23 11.10
N GLY A 55 -10.30 0.35 10.24
CA GLY A 55 -9.93 1.54 9.46
C GLY A 55 -9.30 1.22 8.10
N ALA A 56 -9.07 -0.08 7.79
CA ALA A 56 -8.55 -0.57 6.51
C ALA A 56 -7.21 0.09 6.11
N HIS A 57 -6.23 0.06 6.98
CA HIS A 57 -4.90 0.59 6.67
C HIS A 57 -4.17 -0.32 5.66
N PHE A 58 -4.07 -1.63 5.96
CA PHE A 58 -3.41 -2.68 5.16
C PHE A 58 -1.98 -2.36 4.71
N ASN A 59 -1.35 -1.37 5.37
CA ASN A 59 -0.12 -0.76 4.89
C ASN A 59 0.60 -0.04 6.04
N PRO A 60 1.85 -0.39 6.37
CA PRO A 60 2.63 0.31 7.38
C PRO A 60 2.82 1.81 7.12
N ALA A 61 3.01 2.22 5.86
CA ALA A 61 3.17 3.64 5.51
C ALA A 61 1.87 4.44 5.73
N VAL A 62 0.72 3.84 5.43
CA VAL A 62 -0.60 4.43 5.74
C VAL A 62 -0.80 4.54 7.24
N THR A 63 -0.44 3.49 8.00
CA THR A 63 -0.53 3.51 9.47
C THR A 63 0.31 4.64 10.06
N CYS A 64 1.58 4.79 9.65
CA CYS A 64 2.44 5.89 10.08
C CYS A 64 1.91 7.27 9.65
N GLY A 65 1.37 7.37 8.43
CA GLY A 65 0.79 8.60 7.91
C GLY A 65 -0.46 9.03 8.68
N LEU A 66 -1.33 8.08 9.06
CA LEU A 66 -2.51 8.38 9.89
C LEU A 66 -2.14 8.76 11.33
N VAL A 67 -1.05 8.22 11.88
CA VAL A 67 -0.47 8.69 13.14
C VAL A 67 -0.01 10.15 13.00
N ALA A 68 0.73 10.48 11.94
CA ALA A 68 1.20 11.84 11.67
C ALA A 68 0.04 12.83 11.44
N ALA A 69 -1.05 12.38 10.83
CA ALA A 69 -2.27 13.16 10.66
C ALA A 69 -3.10 13.31 11.96
N GLY A 70 -2.70 12.67 13.07
CA GLY A 70 -3.48 12.66 14.32
C GLY A 70 -4.80 11.87 14.24
N ARG A 71 -4.90 10.94 13.27
CA ARG A 71 -6.11 10.14 13.00
C ARG A 71 -6.01 8.70 13.52
N PHE A 72 -4.85 8.30 14.03
CA PHE A 72 -4.62 6.97 14.61
C PHE A 72 -3.69 7.04 15.83
N PRO A 73 -3.97 6.30 16.92
CA PRO A 73 -3.14 6.33 18.14
C PRO A 73 -1.79 5.63 17.92
N THR A 74 -0.70 6.31 18.31
CA THR A 74 0.69 5.87 18.09
C THR A 74 0.99 4.51 18.75
N GLU A 75 0.45 4.27 19.93
CA GLU A 75 0.65 3.04 20.72
C GLU A 75 0.10 1.78 20.05
N ARG A 76 -0.80 1.95 19.07
CA ARG A 76 -1.40 0.84 18.32
C ARG A 76 -0.69 0.55 16.99
N ALA A 77 0.17 1.49 16.54
CA ALA A 77 0.78 1.44 15.21
C ALA A 77 1.65 0.20 15.01
N ILE A 78 2.47 -0.16 16.00
CA ILE A 78 3.38 -1.31 15.91
C ILE A 78 2.60 -2.61 15.74
N ALA A 79 1.50 -2.81 16.47
CA ALA A 79 0.69 -4.01 16.35
C ALA A 79 0.05 -4.14 14.96
N TYR A 80 -0.42 -3.03 14.39
CA TYR A 80 -0.93 -2.98 13.01
C TYR A 80 0.16 -3.34 12.00
N ILE A 81 1.34 -2.72 12.09
CA ILE A 81 2.47 -2.97 11.19
C ILE A 81 2.87 -4.45 11.20
N VAL A 82 2.96 -5.05 12.40
CA VAL A 82 3.33 -6.47 12.53
C VAL A 82 2.33 -7.38 11.82
N VAL A 83 1.02 -7.22 12.07
CA VAL A 83 0.01 -8.10 11.45
C VAL A 83 -0.15 -7.84 9.95
N GLN A 84 0.09 -6.61 9.48
CA GLN A 84 0.14 -6.30 8.06
C GLN A 84 1.29 -7.03 7.36
N VAL A 85 2.50 -7.00 7.93
CA VAL A 85 3.65 -7.75 7.40
C VAL A 85 3.38 -9.25 7.40
N LEU A 86 2.81 -9.80 8.48
CA LEU A 86 2.46 -11.22 8.56
C LEU A 86 1.39 -11.60 7.53
N GLY A 87 0.35 -10.78 7.34
CA GLY A 87 -0.69 -11.00 6.34
C GLY A 87 -0.12 -11.01 4.92
N GLY A 88 0.74 -10.03 4.61
CA GLY A 88 1.45 -9.98 3.33
C GLY A 88 2.36 -11.19 3.09
N ALA A 89 3.18 -11.54 4.07
CA ALA A 89 4.08 -12.70 3.97
C ALA A 89 3.31 -14.01 3.79
N ALA A 90 2.21 -14.20 4.50
CA ALA A 90 1.33 -15.35 4.34
C ALA A 90 0.75 -15.45 2.93
N ALA A 91 0.28 -14.34 2.36
CA ALA A 91 -0.21 -14.29 0.99
C ALA A 91 0.88 -14.65 -0.03
N ALA A 92 2.06 -14.05 0.09
CA ALA A 92 3.18 -14.37 -0.80
C ALA A 92 3.60 -15.84 -0.68
N GLY A 93 3.58 -16.43 0.53
CA GLY A 93 3.82 -17.85 0.75
C GLY A 93 2.81 -18.75 0.03
N VAL A 94 1.52 -18.42 0.07
CA VAL A 94 0.48 -19.14 -0.68
C VAL A 94 0.76 -19.08 -2.18
N PHE A 95 1.05 -17.90 -2.72
CA PHE A 95 1.33 -17.76 -4.17
C PHE A 95 2.68 -18.35 -4.60
N TYR A 96 3.65 -18.43 -3.70
CA TYR A 96 4.88 -19.21 -3.94
C TYR A 96 4.59 -20.71 -4.12
N LEU A 97 3.73 -21.27 -3.27
CA LEU A 97 3.28 -22.67 -3.40
C LEU A 97 2.47 -22.88 -4.67
N VAL A 98 1.56 -21.96 -5.01
CA VAL A 98 0.79 -22.03 -6.27
C VAL A 98 1.72 -22.01 -7.48
N LEU A 99 2.72 -21.11 -7.48
CA LEU A 99 3.70 -21.03 -8.57
C LEU A 99 4.54 -22.29 -8.71
N SER A 100 4.88 -22.95 -7.59
CA SER A 100 5.67 -24.20 -7.62
C SER A 100 4.91 -25.38 -8.28
N GLY A 101 3.57 -25.33 -8.28
CA GLY A 101 2.71 -26.30 -8.96
C GLY A 101 2.30 -25.90 -10.39
N ALA A 102 2.80 -24.76 -10.89
CA ALA A 102 2.42 -24.28 -12.21
C ALA A 102 3.02 -25.11 -13.35
N PRO A 103 2.33 -25.25 -14.50
CA PRO A 103 2.88 -25.93 -15.66
C PRO A 103 4.12 -25.20 -16.20
N PRO A 104 5.01 -25.90 -16.92
CA PRO A 104 6.30 -25.33 -17.38
C PRO A 104 6.10 -24.35 -18.56
N ILE A 105 5.32 -23.32 -18.36
CA ILE A 105 5.18 -22.18 -19.27
C ILE A 105 5.80 -20.95 -18.66
N LYS A 106 6.02 -19.91 -19.46
CA LYS A 106 6.71 -18.70 -19.00
C LYS A 106 5.80 -17.87 -18.12
N TRP A 107 5.92 -18.02 -16.82
CA TRP A 107 5.31 -17.15 -15.81
C TRP A 107 6.31 -16.08 -15.30
N ASN A 108 5.79 -15.03 -14.70
CA ASN A 108 6.61 -14.15 -13.90
C ASN A 108 7.09 -14.87 -12.62
N THR A 109 8.15 -14.36 -12.03
CA THR A 109 8.75 -14.91 -10.80
C THR A 109 8.68 -13.86 -9.68
N PHE A 110 8.89 -14.29 -8.43
CA PHE A 110 8.97 -13.36 -7.32
C PHE A 110 10.08 -12.31 -7.49
N THR A 111 11.18 -12.67 -8.15
CA THR A 111 12.25 -11.70 -8.50
C THR A 111 11.73 -10.60 -9.42
N THR A 112 10.94 -10.95 -10.46
CA THR A 112 10.42 -9.96 -11.42
C THR A 112 9.30 -9.09 -10.86
N ILE A 113 8.54 -9.57 -9.88
CA ILE A 113 7.43 -8.81 -9.27
C ILE A 113 7.81 -8.08 -7.98
N SER A 114 9.03 -8.31 -7.47
CA SER A 114 9.57 -7.58 -6.30
C SER A 114 9.90 -6.14 -6.65
N ASN A 115 9.79 -5.27 -5.65
CA ASN A 115 10.19 -3.89 -5.79
C ASN A 115 11.71 -3.77 -5.83
N LEU A 116 12.22 -3.06 -6.84
CA LEU A 116 13.66 -2.89 -7.08
C LEU A 116 13.94 -1.46 -7.55
N TYR A 117 15.22 -1.08 -7.49
CA TYR A 117 15.77 0.08 -8.17
C TYR A 117 16.97 -0.34 -9.02
N GLY A 118 17.25 0.41 -10.08
CA GLY A 118 18.34 0.10 -11.02
C GLY A 118 18.01 -0.97 -12.07
N SER A 119 17.13 -1.92 -11.78
CA SER A 119 16.79 -3.05 -12.66
C SER A 119 15.93 -2.67 -13.87
N GLY A 120 15.13 -1.62 -13.76
CA GLY A 120 14.29 -1.08 -14.85
C GLY A 120 14.88 0.16 -15.53
N GLY A 121 16.16 0.47 -15.28
CA GLY A 121 16.80 1.68 -15.77
C GLY A 121 16.62 2.92 -14.87
N PHE A 122 15.71 2.90 -13.90
CA PHE A 122 15.52 4.00 -12.97
C PHE A 122 16.51 3.94 -11.81
N SER A 123 17.15 5.08 -11.51
CA SER A 123 18.08 5.21 -10.40
C SER A 123 17.40 5.06 -9.04
N MET A 124 18.16 4.72 -8.02
CA MET A 124 17.72 4.68 -6.63
C MET A 124 17.02 5.99 -6.22
N GLY A 125 17.57 7.15 -6.60
CA GLY A 125 17.01 8.46 -6.29
C GLY A 125 15.65 8.70 -6.97
N ALA A 126 15.48 8.26 -8.22
CA ALA A 126 14.21 8.36 -8.94
C ALA A 126 13.13 7.48 -8.30
N VAL A 127 13.48 6.24 -7.93
CA VAL A 127 12.58 5.32 -7.22
C VAL A 127 12.20 5.87 -5.85
N PHE A 128 13.19 6.37 -5.07
CA PHE A 128 12.95 6.97 -3.76
C PHE A 128 11.97 8.15 -3.85
N LEU A 129 12.19 9.05 -4.81
CA LEU A 129 11.33 10.20 -5.05
C LEU A 129 9.89 9.76 -5.41
N THR A 130 9.76 8.81 -6.34
CA THR A 130 8.46 8.30 -6.79
C THR A 130 7.67 7.68 -5.62
N GLU A 131 8.30 6.79 -4.88
CA GLU A 131 7.67 6.11 -3.73
C GLU A 131 7.25 7.11 -2.64
N THR A 132 8.09 8.11 -2.36
CA THR A 132 7.79 9.16 -1.37
C THR A 132 6.62 10.04 -1.82
N VAL A 133 6.69 10.60 -3.04
CA VAL A 133 5.67 11.54 -3.53
C VAL A 133 4.33 10.86 -3.70
N ILE A 134 4.30 9.68 -4.30
CA ILE A 134 3.04 8.98 -4.55
C ILE A 134 2.41 8.50 -3.24
N THR A 135 3.20 8.03 -2.28
CA THR A 135 2.65 7.67 -0.97
C THR A 135 2.09 8.89 -0.23
N ALA A 136 2.76 10.06 -0.33
CA ALA A 136 2.22 11.29 0.24
C ALA A 136 0.87 11.68 -0.38
N LEU A 137 0.75 11.64 -1.70
CA LEU A 137 -0.51 11.89 -2.41
C LEU A 137 -1.59 10.85 -2.05
N PHE A 138 -1.20 9.59 -1.87
CA PHE A 138 -2.13 8.55 -1.45
C PHE A 138 -2.70 8.83 -0.06
N LEU A 139 -1.88 9.30 0.88
CA LEU A 139 -2.35 9.74 2.21
C LEU A 139 -3.31 10.93 2.11
N VAL A 140 -3.04 11.88 1.20
CA VAL A 140 -3.96 13.00 0.97
C VAL A 140 -5.35 12.49 0.54
N VAL A 141 -5.40 11.52 -0.37
CA VAL A 141 -6.66 10.90 -0.78
C VAL A 141 -7.33 10.17 0.39
N ILE A 142 -6.60 9.35 1.14
CA ILE A 142 -7.15 8.58 2.28
C ILE A 142 -7.76 9.52 3.31
N VAL A 143 -6.99 10.50 3.80
CA VAL A 143 -7.44 11.42 4.86
C VAL A 143 -8.57 12.34 4.35
N GLY A 144 -8.49 12.77 3.09
CA GLY A 144 -9.54 13.57 2.46
C GLY A 144 -10.85 12.81 2.31
N ALA A 145 -10.81 11.61 1.73
CA ALA A 145 -11.98 10.78 1.48
C ALA A 145 -12.64 10.26 2.76
N THR A 146 -11.88 10.11 3.85
CA THR A 146 -12.39 9.71 5.17
C THR A 146 -12.71 10.88 6.11
N SER A 147 -12.65 12.11 5.62
CA SER A 147 -13.04 13.30 6.38
C SER A 147 -14.57 13.30 6.64
N PRO A 148 -15.01 13.76 7.82
CA PRO A 148 -16.45 13.97 8.07
C PRO A 148 -17.15 14.91 7.07
N ARG A 149 -16.38 15.74 6.35
CA ARG A 149 -16.86 16.65 5.31
C ARG A 149 -16.98 16.00 3.92
N ALA A 150 -16.41 14.81 3.75
CA ALA A 150 -16.50 14.06 2.49
C ALA A 150 -17.87 13.33 2.40
N PRO A 151 -18.35 13.02 1.19
CA PRO A 151 -19.55 12.22 1.01
C PRO A 151 -19.44 10.86 1.71
N ALA A 152 -20.38 10.55 2.61
CA ALA A 152 -20.35 9.30 3.36
C ALA A 152 -20.46 8.07 2.43
N GLY A 153 -19.72 7.01 2.75
CA GLY A 153 -19.76 5.73 2.04
C GLY A 153 -18.90 5.66 0.76
N PHE A 154 -18.35 6.76 0.27
CA PHE A 154 -17.55 6.77 -0.97
C PHE A 154 -16.04 6.58 -0.76
N ALA A 155 -15.55 6.66 0.47
CA ALA A 155 -14.10 6.57 0.75
C ALA A 155 -13.44 5.31 0.16
N PRO A 156 -13.98 4.08 0.29
CA PRO A 156 -13.36 2.90 -0.30
C PRO A 156 -13.20 2.99 -1.82
N ILE A 157 -14.16 3.59 -2.52
CA ILE A 157 -14.12 3.77 -3.97
C ILE A 157 -13.01 4.75 -4.35
N ALA A 158 -12.96 5.91 -3.70
CA ALA A 158 -11.94 6.94 -3.96
C ALA A 158 -10.53 6.40 -3.70
N ILE A 159 -10.33 5.68 -2.58
CA ILE A 159 -9.04 5.13 -2.17
C ILE A 159 -8.59 4.02 -3.12
N GLY A 160 -9.48 3.09 -3.48
CA GLY A 160 -9.15 2.00 -4.39
C GLY A 160 -8.82 2.49 -5.81
N LEU A 161 -9.59 3.43 -6.34
CA LEU A 161 -9.32 4.03 -7.66
C LEU A 161 -8.03 4.87 -7.67
N ALA A 162 -7.76 5.63 -6.60
CA ALA A 162 -6.49 6.34 -6.46
C ALA A 162 -5.30 5.38 -6.44
N LEU A 163 -5.41 4.27 -5.71
CA LEU A 163 -4.36 3.25 -5.69
C LEU A 163 -4.14 2.62 -7.07
N THR A 164 -5.22 2.35 -7.82
CA THR A 164 -5.14 1.91 -9.24
C THR A 164 -4.36 2.92 -10.08
N MET A 165 -4.73 4.21 -10.00
CA MET A 165 -4.08 5.29 -10.73
C MET A 165 -2.58 5.38 -10.41
N PHE A 166 -2.22 5.33 -9.14
CA PHE A 166 -0.82 5.39 -8.70
C PHE A 166 -0.02 4.16 -9.15
N HIS A 167 -0.62 2.97 -9.18
CA HIS A 167 0.02 1.78 -9.74
C HIS A 167 0.29 1.92 -11.24
N LEU A 168 -0.64 2.48 -12.02
CA LEU A 168 -0.42 2.74 -13.46
C LEU A 168 0.80 3.65 -13.70
N VAL A 169 1.05 4.62 -12.80
CA VAL A 169 2.20 5.52 -12.88
C VAL A 169 3.51 4.84 -12.47
N ALA A 170 3.51 4.07 -11.39
CA ALA A 170 4.75 3.67 -10.73
C ALA A 170 5.18 2.22 -10.98
N ILE A 171 4.31 1.34 -11.52
CA ILE A 171 4.74 -0.02 -11.90
C ILE A 171 5.95 0.01 -12.84
N PRO A 172 6.01 0.85 -13.90
CA PRO A 172 7.17 0.91 -14.78
C PRO A 172 8.46 1.40 -14.09
N ILE A 173 8.36 2.09 -12.94
CA ILE A 173 9.48 2.74 -12.27
C ILE A 173 10.08 1.81 -11.20
N SER A 174 9.22 1.20 -10.36
CA SER A 174 9.63 0.49 -9.14
C SER A 174 8.86 -0.79 -8.87
N ASN A 175 8.01 -1.25 -9.78
CA ASN A 175 6.93 -2.20 -9.51
C ASN A 175 5.91 -1.71 -8.47
N ALA A 176 5.82 -0.41 -8.26
CA ALA A 176 4.88 0.28 -7.35
C ALA A 176 4.77 -0.40 -5.98
N SER A 177 5.37 0.17 -4.96
CA SER A 177 5.25 -0.32 -3.59
C SER A 177 4.16 0.43 -2.81
N PHE A 178 4.49 1.65 -2.39
CA PHE A 178 3.70 2.50 -1.48
C PHE A 178 3.36 1.81 -0.16
N ASN A 179 3.88 0.57 0.03
CA ASN A 179 3.47 -0.33 1.11
C ASN A 179 4.64 -1.24 1.55
N PRO A 180 5.27 -0.96 2.69
CA PRO A 180 6.36 -1.78 3.21
C PRO A 180 5.99 -3.26 3.41
N ALA A 181 4.75 -3.57 3.82
CA ALA A 181 4.31 -4.96 4.00
C ALA A 181 4.23 -5.70 2.64
N ARG A 182 3.73 -5.03 1.58
CA ARG A 182 3.72 -5.56 0.21
C ARG A 182 5.13 -5.84 -0.29
N SER A 183 6.06 -4.91 -0.07
CA SER A 183 7.45 -5.10 -0.53
C SER A 183 8.18 -6.19 0.23
N THR A 184 7.99 -6.27 1.55
CA THR A 184 8.53 -7.35 2.37
C THR A 184 8.04 -8.72 1.90
N ALA A 185 6.74 -8.83 1.65
CA ALA A 185 6.10 -10.07 1.22
C ALA A 185 6.72 -10.65 -0.06
N THR A 186 6.92 -9.83 -1.09
CA THR A 186 7.52 -10.30 -2.34
C THR A 186 9.03 -10.49 -2.24
N ALA A 187 9.74 -9.66 -1.44
CA ALA A 187 11.17 -9.75 -1.27
C ALA A 187 11.62 -11.06 -0.60
N ILE A 188 10.83 -11.61 0.34
CA ILE A 188 11.13 -12.89 1.01
C ILE A 188 11.39 -14.01 -0.01
N PHE A 189 10.68 -14.00 -1.14
CA PHE A 189 10.81 -14.99 -2.22
C PHE A 189 11.53 -14.43 -3.45
N GLY A 190 11.88 -13.13 -3.46
CA GLY A 190 12.43 -12.40 -4.60
C GLY A 190 13.95 -12.51 -4.77
N GLY A 191 14.65 -13.13 -3.79
CA GLY A 191 16.10 -13.29 -3.81
C GLY A 191 16.88 -12.11 -3.23
N ALA A 192 18.19 -12.23 -3.22
CA ALA A 192 19.10 -11.30 -2.52
C ALA A 192 18.96 -9.84 -2.99
N GLN A 193 18.74 -9.60 -4.28
CA GLN A 193 18.57 -8.24 -4.80
C GLN A 193 17.32 -7.55 -4.22
N ALA A 194 16.22 -8.27 -4.12
CA ALA A 194 14.99 -7.74 -3.53
C ALA A 194 15.14 -7.46 -2.03
N ILE A 195 15.80 -8.34 -1.30
CA ILE A 195 16.11 -8.13 0.12
C ILE A 195 17.03 -6.91 0.31
N ASN A 196 18.07 -6.78 -0.50
CA ASN A 196 19.00 -5.65 -0.42
C ASN A 196 18.33 -4.30 -0.77
N ALA A 197 17.32 -4.30 -1.63
CA ALA A 197 16.57 -3.11 -2.00
C ALA A 197 15.47 -2.75 -0.99
N LEU A 198 15.05 -3.69 -0.14
CA LEU A 198 13.86 -3.58 0.71
C LEU A 198 13.87 -2.35 1.65
N TRP A 199 15.03 -1.93 2.13
CA TRP A 199 15.15 -0.76 2.99
C TRP A 199 14.54 0.50 2.37
N LEU A 200 14.73 0.71 1.05
CA LEU A 200 14.18 1.87 0.35
C LEU A 200 12.65 1.86 0.38
N PHE A 201 12.05 0.68 0.19
CA PHE A 201 10.61 0.49 0.18
C PHE A 201 9.97 0.46 1.58
N TRP A 202 10.77 0.57 2.62
CA TRP A 202 10.34 0.94 3.96
C TRP A 202 10.46 2.45 4.17
N VAL A 203 11.63 3.01 3.90
CA VAL A 203 11.93 4.42 4.23
C VAL A 203 11.13 5.38 3.37
N ALA A 204 11.16 5.23 2.05
CA ALA A 204 10.52 6.17 1.13
C ALA A 204 8.98 6.22 1.29
N PRO A 205 8.24 5.08 1.33
CA PRO A 205 6.80 5.12 1.58
C PRO A 205 6.42 5.66 2.96
N ILE A 206 7.15 5.30 4.02
CA ILE A 206 6.87 5.83 5.37
C ILE A 206 7.10 7.34 5.41
N LEU A 207 8.20 7.82 4.83
CA LEU A 207 8.46 9.26 4.72
C LEU A 207 7.33 9.96 3.96
N GLY A 208 6.92 9.42 2.82
CA GLY A 208 5.78 9.93 2.04
C GLY A 208 4.49 9.95 2.85
N GLY A 209 4.18 8.86 3.54
CA GLY A 209 3.02 8.75 4.43
C GLY A 209 3.02 9.83 5.51
N VAL A 210 4.14 10.03 6.19
CA VAL A 210 4.29 11.04 7.24
C VAL A 210 4.14 12.46 6.67
N ILE A 211 4.78 12.75 5.52
CA ILE A 211 4.63 14.05 4.84
C ILE A 211 3.15 14.28 4.47
N GLY A 212 2.50 13.32 3.82
CA GLY A 212 1.08 13.40 3.46
C GLY A 212 0.17 13.59 4.67
N GLY A 213 0.47 12.90 5.78
CA GLY A 213 -0.22 13.05 7.06
C GLY A 213 -0.15 14.48 7.61
N PHE A 214 1.03 15.08 7.65
CA PHE A 214 1.20 16.47 8.10
C PHE A 214 0.54 17.48 7.15
N VAL A 215 0.68 17.28 5.83
CA VAL A 215 -0.01 18.13 4.84
C VAL A 215 -1.52 18.10 5.06
N CYS A 216 -2.09 16.90 5.26
CA CYS A 216 -3.52 16.78 5.52
C CYS A 216 -3.95 17.43 6.83
N ARG A 217 -3.16 17.28 7.88
CA ARG A 217 -3.44 17.94 9.16
C ARG A 217 -3.52 19.44 8.98
N TRP A 218 -2.56 20.05 8.29
CA TRP A 218 -2.54 21.48 7.99
C TRP A 218 -3.73 21.90 7.11
N LEU A 219 -4.06 21.15 6.07
CA LEU A 219 -5.20 21.47 5.17
C LEU A 219 -6.57 21.37 5.86
N GLN A 220 -6.68 20.57 6.93
CA GLN A 220 -7.94 20.33 7.63
C GLN A 220 -8.07 21.15 8.93
N GLU A 221 -7.03 21.86 9.36
CA GLU A 221 -7.12 22.79 10.48
C GLU A 221 -8.15 23.88 10.16
N GLU A 222 -9.16 24.02 11.02
CA GLU A 222 -10.12 25.12 10.90
C GLU A 222 -9.42 26.43 11.18
N ALA A 223 -9.61 27.43 10.30
CA ALA A 223 -9.19 28.80 10.62
C ALA A 223 -9.86 29.22 11.94
N PRO A 224 -9.11 29.83 12.87
CA PRO A 224 -9.67 30.29 14.15
C PRO A 224 -10.92 31.11 13.88
N SER A 225 -12.04 30.75 14.52
CA SER A 225 -13.33 31.40 14.33
C SER A 225 -13.17 32.90 14.63
N ARG A 226 -13.52 33.76 13.68
CA ARG A 226 -13.49 35.24 13.81
C ARG A 226 -14.39 35.81 14.91
N THR A 227 -15.09 34.95 15.65
CA THR A 227 -16.08 35.35 16.67
C THR A 227 -15.51 35.64 18.06
N ALA A 228 -14.20 35.58 18.27
CA ALA A 228 -13.57 35.90 19.57
C ALA A 228 -13.05 37.36 19.70
N ARG A 229 -13.48 38.23 18.79
CA ARG A 229 -13.19 39.69 18.92
C ARG A 229 -14.47 40.50 18.83
N ARG A 230 -15.32 40.42 19.83
CA ARG A 230 -16.28 41.46 20.21
C ARG A 230 -16.35 41.58 21.72
#